data_36f85410caed91dc546b26214dd5dde6
#
_entry.id   36f85410caed91dc546b26214dd5dde6
#
_cell.length_a   1.000
_cell.length_b   1.000
_cell.length_c   1.000
_cell.angle_alpha   90.00
_cell.angle_beta   90.00
_cell.angle_gamma   90.00
#
_symmetry.space_group_name_H-M   'P 1'
#
loop_
_entity.id
_entity.type
_entity.pdbx_description
1 polymer ?
#
loop_
_entity_poly.entity_id
_entity_poly.type
_entity_poly.pdbx_seq_one_letter_code
_entity_poly.pdbx_strand_id
1 'polypeptide(L)'
;MQISPSILACDFANLESELKRVANAEWAHVDVMDAHFVPNLTLGLPIVEALARVSPIPLDAHLMIDDPDRWAPMYAEAGASSVTFHIEAARDPRSLARNLRALGVRAGMALKPGTEFTPYVDLLPELDMVLVMTVEPGFGGQSFMADQMPKVREVREAV
;
A
#
# COMPACT_ATOMS: atom_id res chain seq x y z
N MET A 1 6.62 -2.88 16.74
CA MET A 1 6.94 -2.19 15.47
C MET A 1 7.13 -3.25 14.42
N GLN A 2 6.54 -3.09 13.23
CA GLN A 2 6.73 -4.00 12.08
C GLN A 2 7.52 -3.25 10.99
N ILE A 3 8.27 -3.98 10.19
CA ILE A 3 9.08 -3.45 9.08
C ILE A 3 8.56 -4.04 7.78
N SER A 4 8.26 -3.17 6.80
CA SER A 4 7.77 -3.53 5.47
C SER A 4 8.66 -2.85 4.41
N PRO A 5 9.81 -3.42 4.06
CA PRO A 5 10.70 -2.85 3.05
C PRO A 5 10.04 -2.89 1.66
N SER A 6 10.12 -1.77 0.94
CA SER A 6 9.68 -1.70 -0.45
C SER A 6 10.65 -2.43 -1.37
N ILE A 7 10.10 -3.20 -2.31
CA ILE A 7 10.85 -3.84 -3.38
C ILE A 7 10.97 -2.97 -4.64
N LEU A 8 10.52 -1.72 -4.61
CA LEU A 8 10.55 -0.80 -5.76
C LEU A 8 11.97 -0.54 -6.29
N ALA A 9 12.98 -0.59 -5.41
CA ALA A 9 14.39 -0.38 -5.77
C ALA A 9 15.18 -1.69 -5.99
N CYS A 10 14.50 -2.84 -6.01
CA CYS A 10 15.10 -4.15 -6.23
C CYS A 10 15.44 -4.41 -7.70
N ASP A 11 16.25 -5.45 -7.95
CA ASP A 11 16.43 -6.01 -9.29
C ASP A 11 15.16 -6.76 -9.72
N PHE A 12 14.35 -6.15 -10.58
CA PHE A 12 13.09 -6.72 -11.06
C PHE A 12 13.25 -8.00 -11.89
N ALA A 13 14.44 -8.24 -12.44
CA ALA A 13 14.75 -9.50 -13.12
C ALA A 13 14.98 -10.67 -12.13
N ASN A 14 15.18 -10.38 -10.85
CA ASN A 14 15.53 -11.37 -9.82
C ASN A 14 14.69 -11.21 -8.54
N LEU A 15 13.41 -10.84 -8.65
CA LEU A 15 12.53 -10.51 -7.52
C LEU A 15 12.45 -11.60 -6.45
N GLU A 16 12.44 -12.89 -6.84
CA GLU A 16 12.42 -13.98 -5.85
C GLU A 16 13.67 -13.95 -4.94
N SER A 17 14.85 -13.71 -5.50
CA SER A 17 16.08 -13.62 -4.71
C SER A 17 16.10 -12.36 -3.84
N GLU A 18 15.57 -11.26 -4.34
CA GLU A 18 15.44 -10.02 -3.59
C GLU A 18 14.48 -10.16 -2.39
N LEU A 19 13.34 -10.84 -2.57
CA LEU A 19 12.44 -11.16 -1.46
C LEU A 19 13.08 -12.03 -0.38
N LYS A 20 13.91 -13.02 -0.78
CA LYS A 20 14.67 -13.85 0.16
C LYS A 20 15.68 -13.03 0.98
N ARG A 21 16.24 -11.95 0.44
CA ARG A 21 17.17 -11.07 1.14
C ARG A 21 16.50 -10.26 2.25
N VAL A 22 15.20 -10.01 2.15
CA VAL A 22 14.39 -9.28 3.15
C VAL A 22 13.49 -10.20 3.98
N ALA A 23 13.70 -11.50 3.94
CA ALA A 23 12.87 -12.51 4.61
C ALA A 23 12.83 -12.40 6.15
N ASN A 24 13.68 -11.57 6.75
CA ASN A 24 13.68 -11.24 8.18
C ASN A 24 12.78 -10.05 8.54
N ALA A 25 12.15 -9.43 7.56
CA ALA A 25 11.10 -8.41 7.77
C ALA A 25 9.73 -9.08 7.98
N GLU A 26 8.76 -8.33 8.48
CA GLU A 26 7.41 -8.86 8.69
C GLU A 26 6.56 -8.86 7.41
N TRP A 27 6.86 -7.95 6.48
CA TRP A 27 6.14 -7.76 5.22
C TRP A 27 7.10 -7.44 4.08
N ALA A 28 6.68 -7.67 2.85
CA ALA A 28 7.31 -7.12 1.65
C ALA A 28 6.35 -6.10 1.01
N HIS A 29 6.77 -4.85 0.89
CA HIS A 29 5.97 -3.76 0.35
C HIS A 29 6.09 -3.71 -1.17
N VAL A 30 4.95 -3.83 -1.85
CA VAL A 30 4.84 -3.86 -3.31
C VAL A 30 4.15 -2.59 -3.79
N ASP A 31 4.91 -1.68 -4.36
CA ASP A 31 4.42 -0.41 -4.90
C ASP A 31 3.86 -0.61 -6.31
N VAL A 32 2.53 -0.63 -6.43
CA VAL A 32 1.80 -0.78 -7.69
C VAL A 32 1.43 0.60 -8.24
N MET A 33 1.84 0.88 -9.48
CA MET A 33 1.65 2.17 -10.15
C MET A 33 1.12 1.96 -11.57
N ASP A 34 0.19 2.80 -12.03
CA ASP A 34 -0.55 2.63 -13.28
C ASP A 34 -0.25 3.68 -14.36
N ALA A 35 0.70 4.58 -14.11
CA ALA A 35 1.01 5.72 -14.98
C ALA A 35 -0.17 6.71 -15.20
N HIS A 36 -1.16 6.67 -14.32
CA HIS A 36 -2.31 7.60 -14.31
C HIS A 36 -2.39 8.36 -12.98
N PHE A 37 -2.56 7.63 -11.87
CA PHE A 37 -2.56 8.24 -10.53
C PHE A 37 -1.20 8.84 -10.16
N VAL A 38 -0.11 8.20 -10.61
CA VAL A 38 1.28 8.67 -10.50
C VAL A 38 1.98 8.55 -11.85
N PRO A 39 3.05 9.35 -12.13
CA PRO A 39 3.73 9.36 -13.42
C PRO A 39 4.75 8.21 -13.59
N ASN A 40 4.48 7.05 -13.02
CA ASN A 40 5.32 5.86 -13.10
C ASN A 40 4.45 4.61 -13.28
N LEU A 41 5.00 3.56 -13.88
CA LEU A 41 4.34 2.28 -14.13
C LEU A 41 5.17 1.15 -13.51
N THR A 42 4.58 0.38 -12.60
CA THR A 42 5.28 -0.73 -11.92
C THR A 42 4.35 -1.94 -11.77
N LEU A 43 4.88 -3.00 -11.31
CA LEU A 43 4.38 -4.27 -10.75
C LEU A 43 2.84 -4.48 -10.80
N GLY A 44 2.33 -5.00 -11.92
CA GLY A 44 0.91 -5.32 -12.08
C GLY A 44 0.52 -6.68 -11.48
N LEU A 45 -0.76 -7.05 -11.62
CA LEU A 45 -1.35 -8.29 -11.09
C LEU A 45 -0.52 -9.56 -11.37
N PRO A 46 -0.04 -9.82 -12.61
CA PRO A 46 0.72 -11.05 -12.88
C PRO A 46 2.02 -11.15 -12.06
N ILE A 47 2.63 -10.00 -11.75
CA ILE A 47 3.83 -9.96 -10.91
C ILE A 47 3.46 -10.23 -9.45
N VAL A 48 2.40 -9.62 -8.92
CA VAL A 48 1.94 -9.86 -7.54
C VAL A 48 1.57 -11.34 -7.36
N GLU A 49 0.87 -11.95 -8.31
CA GLU A 49 0.58 -13.40 -8.31
C GLU A 49 1.86 -14.24 -8.27
N ALA A 50 2.86 -13.88 -9.05
CA ALA A 50 4.15 -14.59 -9.08
C ALA A 50 4.89 -14.44 -7.74
N LEU A 51 4.92 -13.23 -7.19
CA LEU A 51 5.54 -12.94 -5.89
C LEU A 51 4.84 -13.68 -4.76
N ALA A 52 3.51 -13.73 -4.74
CA ALA A 52 2.74 -14.45 -3.73
C ALA A 52 3.08 -15.95 -3.65
N ARG A 53 3.47 -16.55 -4.78
CA ARG A 53 3.88 -17.97 -4.83
C ARG A 53 5.27 -18.24 -4.25
N VAL A 54 6.17 -17.24 -4.28
CA VAL A 54 7.59 -17.43 -3.95
C VAL A 54 8.05 -16.64 -2.73
N SER A 55 7.25 -15.67 -2.27
CA SER A 55 7.63 -14.82 -1.14
C SER A 55 7.67 -15.60 0.17
N PRO A 56 8.76 -15.51 0.94
CA PRO A 56 8.85 -16.12 2.27
C PRO A 56 8.06 -15.34 3.34
N ILE A 57 7.61 -14.13 3.04
CA ILE A 57 6.87 -13.24 3.94
C ILE A 57 5.64 -12.69 3.23
N PRO A 58 4.59 -12.26 3.97
CA PRO A 58 3.36 -11.75 3.36
C PRO A 58 3.61 -10.47 2.55
N LEU A 59 2.82 -10.31 1.48
CA LEU A 59 2.87 -9.13 0.61
C LEU A 59 1.91 -8.06 1.10
N ASP A 60 2.40 -6.83 1.15
CA ASP A 60 1.65 -5.60 1.43
C ASP A 60 1.59 -4.76 0.14
N ALA A 61 0.49 -4.85 -0.60
CA ALA A 61 0.30 -4.16 -1.87
C ALA A 61 -0.18 -2.72 -1.64
N HIS A 62 0.63 -1.75 -2.06
CA HIS A 62 0.32 -0.32 -2.02
C HIS A 62 -0.09 0.15 -3.41
N LEU A 63 -1.36 0.50 -3.57
CA LEU A 63 -1.98 0.80 -4.85
C LEU A 63 -2.00 2.31 -5.14
N MET A 64 -1.03 2.78 -5.87
CA MET A 64 -0.96 4.13 -6.45
C MET A 64 -1.57 4.11 -7.86
N ILE A 65 -2.87 3.84 -7.92
CA ILE A 65 -3.62 3.61 -9.17
C ILE A 65 -4.95 4.35 -9.17
N ASP A 66 -5.43 4.66 -10.35
CA ASP A 66 -6.81 5.07 -10.56
C ASP A 66 -7.76 3.88 -10.37
N ASP A 67 -9.00 4.15 -9.97
CA ASP A 67 -10.06 3.17 -9.79
C ASP A 67 -9.70 1.99 -8.85
N PRO A 68 -9.21 2.26 -7.61
CA PRO A 68 -8.90 1.20 -6.66
C PRO A 68 -10.14 0.40 -6.24
N ASP A 69 -11.34 0.97 -6.32
CA ASP A 69 -12.61 0.28 -6.03
C ASP A 69 -12.77 -0.97 -6.91
N ARG A 70 -12.31 -0.90 -8.16
CA ARG A 70 -12.30 -2.03 -9.10
C ARG A 70 -11.12 -2.97 -8.88
N TRP A 71 -9.90 -2.40 -8.73
CA TRP A 71 -8.67 -3.18 -8.82
C TRP A 71 -8.21 -3.78 -7.50
N ALA A 72 -8.45 -3.12 -6.35
CA ALA A 72 -7.92 -3.57 -5.08
C ALA A 72 -8.39 -5.00 -4.69
N PRO A 73 -9.67 -5.40 -4.90
CA PRO A 73 -10.08 -6.78 -4.67
C PRO A 73 -9.28 -7.80 -5.48
N MET A 74 -8.91 -7.47 -6.72
CA MET A 74 -8.13 -8.35 -7.57
C MET A 74 -6.70 -8.58 -7.04
N TYR A 75 -6.09 -7.57 -6.38
CA TYR A 75 -4.78 -7.73 -5.73
C TYR A 75 -4.88 -8.60 -4.46
N ALA A 76 -6.00 -8.54 -3.74
CA ALA A 76 -6.26 -9.47 -2.65
C ALA A 76 -6.37 -10.92 -3.16
N GLU A 77 -7.14 -11.14 -4.23
CA GLU A 77 -7.27 -12.45 -4.90
C GLU A 77 -5.95 -12.94 -5.51
N ALA A 78 -5.09 -12.04 -5.96
CA ALA A 78 -3.75 -12.35 -6.45
C ALA A 78 -2.78 -12.82 -5.37
N GLY A 79 -3.16 -12.74 -4.08
CA GLY A 79 -2.40 -13.26 -2.96
C GLY A 79 -1.71 -12.20 -2.10
N ALA A 80 -2.02 -10.91 -2.28
CA ALA A 80 -1.61 -9.90 -1.31
C ALA A 80 -2.33 -10.13 0.03
N SER A 81 -1.60 -10.05 1.14
CA SER A 81 -2.15 -10.24 2.50
C SER A 81 -2.58 -8.91 3.12
N SER A 82 -2.14 -7.81 2.56
CA SER A 82 -2.53 -6.43 2.88
C SER A 82 -2.69 -5.67 1.58
N VAL A 83 -3.75 -4.86 1.47
CA VAL A 83 -3.98 -4.00 0.31
C VAL A 83 -4.29 -2.59 0.80
N THR A 84 -3.46 -1.65 0.40
CA THR A 84 -3.56 -0.23 0.77
C THR A 84 -3.93 0.59 -0.47
N PHE A 85 -5.07 1.24 -0.43
CA PHE A 85 -5.54 2.14 -1.49
C PHE A 85 -5.37 3.61 -1.09
N HIS A 86 -5.19 4.49 -2.05
CA HIS A 86 -5.17 5.93 -1.83
C HIS A 86 -6.59 6.48 -1.70
N ILE A 87 -6.84 7.26 -0.64
CA ILE A 87 -8.13 7.90 -0.41
C ILE A 87 -8.52 8.86 -1.54
N GLU A 88 -7.52 9.47 -2.16
CA GLU A 88 -7.69 10.44 -3.25
C GLU A 88 -8.20 9.79 -4.55
N ALA A 89 -8.06 8.46 -4.69
CA ALA A 89 -8.53 7.72 -5.87
C ALA A 89 -9.82 6.92 -5.60
N ALA A 90 -10.13 6.62 -4.34
CA ALA A 90 -11.28 5.79 -3.99
C ALA A 90 -12.60 6.56 -4.10
N ARG A 91 -13.60 5.97 -4.76
CA ARG A 91 -14.95 6.52 -4.89
C ARG A 91 -15.83 6.19 -3.69
N ASP A 92 -15.74 4.96 -3.18
CA ASP A 92 -16.41 4.50 -1.97
C ASP A 92 -15.41 3.78 -1.05
N PRO A 93 -14.58 4.54 -0.31
CA PRO A 93 -13.52 3.96 0.51
C PRO A 93 -14.05 3.06 1.63
N ARG A 94 -15.27 3.31 2.15
CA ARG A 94 -15.89 2.49 3.20
C ARG A 94 -16.25 1.10 2.67
N SER A 95 -16.95 1.06 1.54
CA SER A 95 -17.32 -0.21 0.90
C SER A 95 -16.09 -0.96 0.43
N LEU A 96 -15.08 -0.26 -0.09
CA LEU A 96 -13.82 -0.86 -0.52
C LEU A 96 -13.09 -1.52 0.65
N ALA A 97 -12.93 -0.82 1.78
CA ALA A 97 -12.28 -1.36 2.98
C ALA A 97 -13.01 -2.61 3.50
N ARG A 98 -14.35 -2.57 3.59
CA ARG A 98 -15.17 -3.72 4.00
C ARG A 98 -15.00 -4.91 3.05
N ASN A 99 -14.96 -4.67 1.74
CA ASN A 99 -14.77 -5.71 0.75
C ASN A 99 -13.39 -6.39 0.91
N LEU A 100 -12.33 -5.62 1.07
CA LEU A 100 -10.98 -6.15 1.32
C LEU A 100 -10.94 -7.02 2.59
N ARG A 101 -11.54 -6.56 3.68
CA ARG A 101 -11.62 -7.35 4.92
C ARG A 101 -12.47 -8.60 4.77
N ALA A 102 -13.55 -8.56 3.98
CA ALA A 102 -14.36 -9.75 3.65
C ALA A 102 -13.59 -10.79 2.83
N LEU A 103 -12.62 -10.36 2.02
CA LEU A 103 -11.68 -11.22 1.30
C LEU A 103 -10.57 -11.78 2.22
N GLY A 104 -10.54 -11.41 3.49
CA GLY A 104 -9.58 -11.90 4.49
C GLY A 104 -8.22 -11.21 4.47
N VAL A 105 -8.09 -10.07 3.79
CA VAL A 105 -6.85 -9.27 3.76
C VAL A 105 -6.97 -8.02 4.62
N ARG A 106 -5.83 -7.47 5.06
CA ARG A 106 -5.79 -6.18 5.74
C ARG A 106 -6.18 -5.07 4.78
N ALA A 107 -7.07 -4.19 5.20
CA ALA A 107 -7.47 -3.00 4.47
C ALA A 107 -6.70 -1.77 4.97
N GLY A 108 -5.86 -1.20 4.11
CA GLY A 108 -5.10 0.01 4.36
C GLY A 108 -5.62 1.21 3.57
N MET A 109 -5.54 2.39 4.16
CA MET A 109 -5.82 3.67 3.51
C MET A 109 -4.56 4.52 3.50
N ALA A 110 -4.12 4.97 2.32
CA ALA A 110 -3.00 5.89 2.14
C ALA A 110 -3.48 7.33 1.95
N LEU A 111 -2.69 8.27 2.46
CA LEU A 111 -2.88 9.70 2.35
C LEU A 111 -1.64 10.33 1.72
N LYS A 112 -1.79 11.07 0.60
CA LYS A 112 -0.71 11.89 0.02
C LYS A 112 -0.25 12.96 1.02
N PRO A 113 0.96 13.53 0.87
CA PRO A 113 1.44 14.59 1.76
C PRO A 113 0.48 15.77 1.87
N GLY A 114 -0.15 16.17 0.75
CA GLY A 114 -1.11 17.29 0.71
C GLY A 114 -2.53 16.96 1.21
N THR A 115 -2.83 15.72 1.57
CA THR A 115 -4.17 15.29 2.00
C THR A 115 -4.26 15.28 3.52
N GLU A 116 -5.25 15.98 4.08
CA GLU A 116 -5.53 15.98 5.51
C GLU A 116 -6.17 14.65 5.95
N PHE A 117 -5.93 14.25 7.20
CA PHE A 117 -6.51 13.03 7.77
C PHE A 117 -7.90 13.24 8.39
N THR A 118 -8.12 14.39 9.06
CA THR A 118 -9.34 14.67 9.85
C THR A 118 -10.65 14.32 9.11
N PRO A 119 -10.83 14.61 7.78
CA PRO A 119 -12.07 14.26 7.07
C PRO A 119 -12.38 12.77 6.99
N TYR A 120 -11.41 11.91 7.26
CA TYR A 120 -11.50 10.45 7.08
C TYR A 120 -11.46 9.67 8.39
N VAL A 121 -11.49 10.34 9.54
CA VAL A 121 -11.45 9.69 10.87
C VAL A 121 -12.57 8.66 11.05
N ASP A 122 -13.75 8.90 10.49
CA ASP A 122 -14.89 7.99 10.54
C ASP A 122 -14.71 6.67 9.75
N LEU A 123 -13.64 6.56 8.96
CA LEU A 123 -13.28 5.32 8.26
C LEU A 123 -12.44 4.37 9.13
N LEU A 124 -11.83 4.84 10.22
CA LEU A 124 -10.94 4.04 11.06
C LEU A 124 -11.51 2.69 11.49
N PRO A 125 -12.80 2.55 11.86
CA PRO A 125 -13.37 1.25 12.23
C PRO A 125 -13.37 0.20 11.11
N GLU A 126 -13.24 0.64 9.86
CA GLU A 126 -13.22 -0.23 8.68
C GLU A 126 -11.79 -0.58 8.23
N LEU A 127 -10.78 0.07 8.82
CA LEU A 127 -9.38 -0.01 8.40
C LEU A 127 -8.53 -0.78 9.40
N ASP A 128 -7.53 -1.46 8.90
CA ASP A 128 -6.49 -2.12 9.69
C ASP A 128 -5.18 -1.31 9.72
N MET A 129 -5.05 -0.34 8.79
CA MET A 129 -3.86 0.51 8.68
C MET A 129 -4.18 1.85 8.01
N VAL A 130 -3.49 2.91 8.45
CA VAL A 130 -3.39 4.19 7.73
C VAL A 130 -1.94 4.43 7.37
N LEU A 131 -1.68 4.60 6.07
CA LEU A 131 -0.36 4.92 5.53
C LEU A 131 -0.25 6.43 5.29
N VAL A 132 0.52 7.11 6.11
CA VAL A 132 0.86 8.53 5.90
C VAL A 132 2.08 8.62 5.00
N MET A 133 1.88 9.12 3.77
CA MET A 133 3.00 9.32 2.84
C MET A 133 3.92 10.44 3.35
N THR A 134 5.21 10.12 3.43
CA THR A 134 6.29 11.05 3.82
C THR A 134 7.24 11.35 2.66
N VAL A 135 6.79 11.00 1.46
CA VAL A 135 7.32 11.37 0.15
C VAL A 135 6.15 11.50 -0.82
N GLU A 136 6.32 12.17 -1.94
CA GLU A 136 5.30 12.14 -2.99
C GLU A 136 5.24 10.73 -3.60
N PRO A 137 4.03 10.16 -3.81
CA PRO A 137 3.90 8.84 -4.43
C PRO A 137 4.41 8.84 -5.87
N GLY A 138 5.05 7.73 -6.29
CA GLY A 138 5.48 7.52 -7.67
C GLY A 138 6.94 7.11 -7.86
N PHE A 139 7.86 7.52 -7.00
CA PHE A 139 9.29 7.21 -7.13
C PHE A 139 9.94 6.94 -5.78
N GLY A 140 10.93 6.05 -5.78
CA GLY A 140 11.81 5.81 -4.64
C GLY A 140 12.93 6.86 -4.54
N GLY A 141 13.71 6.79 -3.45
CA GLY A 141 14.92 7.59 -3.25
C GLY A 141 14.69 9.07 -2.96
N GLN A 142 13.48 9.46 -2.62
CA GLN A 142 13.13 10.84 -2.26
C GLN A 142 13.51 11.16 -0.81
N SER A 143 13.75 12.46 -0.53
CA SER A 143 14.01 12.95 0.82
C SER A 143 12.77 12.82 1.70
N PHE A 144 12.97 12.41 2.95
CA PHE A 144 11.93 12.31 3.95
C PHE A 144 11.28 13.67 4.24
N MET A 145 9.95 13.72 4.19
CA MET A 145 9.15 14.93 4.48
C MET A 145 8.79 14.99 5.96
N ALA A 146 9.65 15.62 6.77
CA ALA A 146 9.47 15.74 8.21
C ALA A 146 8.23 16.57 8.62
N ASP A 147 7.73 17.40 7.76
CA ASP A 147 6.49 18.18 7.90
C ASP A 147 5.23 17.31 7.94
N GLN A 148 5.31 16.03 7.55
CA GLN A 148 4.22 15.06 7.69
C GLN A 148 4.12 14.43 9.09
N MET A 149 5.10 14.63 9.98
CA MET A 149 5.09 14.07 11.32
C MET A 149 3.91 14.54 12.22
N PRO A 150 3.40 15.77 12.10
CA PRO A 150 2.15 16.16 12.78
C PRO A 150 0.96 15.25 12.38
N LYS A 151 0.79 14.96 11.08
CA LYS A 151 -0.26 14.05 10.59
C LYS A 151 -0.10 12.63 11.14
N VAL A 152 1.14 12.13 11.23
CA VAL A 152 1.41 10.81 11.85
C VAL A 152 0.95 10.78 13.32
N ARG A 153 1.18 11.87 14.07
CA ARG A 153 0.73 11.98 15.47
C ARG A 153 -0.80 12.04 15.55
N GLU A 154 -1.43 12.84 14.69
CA GLU A 154 -2.90 12.96 14.61
C GLU A 154 -3.54 11.59 14.36
N VAL A 155 -3.04 10.82 13.37
CA VAL A 155 -3.51 9.46 13.12
C VAL A 155 -3.29 8.57 14.34
N ARG A 156 -2.13 8.65 14.98
CA ARG A 156 -1.79 7.84 16.15
C ARG A 156 -2.70 8.12 17.35
N GLU A 157 -3.13 9.36 17.53
CA GLU A 157 -4.03 9.78 18.60
C GLU A 157 -5.47 9.36 18.35
N ALA A 158 -5.86 9.19 17.07
CA ALA A 158 -7.21 8.79 16.67
C ALA A 158 -7.44 7.27 16.69
N VAL A 159 -6.37 6.47 16.68
CA VAL A 159 -6.36 4.99 16.70
C VAL A 159 -6.12 4.50 18.14
#